data_8d5a1037dd88efedf950f7001d5f7af4
#
_entry.id   8d5a1037dd88efedf950f7001d5f7af4
#
_cell.length_a   1.000
_cell.length_b   1.000
_cell.length_c   1.000
_cell.angle_alpha   90.00
_cell.angle_beta   90.00
_cell.angle_gamma   90.00
#
_symmetry.space_group_name_H-M   'P 1'
#
loop_
_entity.id
_entity.type
_entity.pdbx_description
1 polymer ?
#
loop_
_entity_poly.entity_id
_entity_poly.type
_entity_poly.pdbx_seq_one_letter_code
_entity_poly.pdbx_strand_id
1 'polypeptide(L)'
;MNLTVAAQNIVRLDALGQVVEALRRAGVSPLILTGAALAETVYANISLRPMADIDLLIRKESIETVKDCLTSLGYSLQGNEDLTFYKNIRFPVSLDIHYGIWYMPEAALQHLWDASRPVSIAGISARTLPADEALIYTAAHAVVHHGAFAPTALEDINRICRFYQPTLDWDKIVKKVKEYNLNVPVWHILTKAKLAKDTPIPDDALNSLRPSSLGQRVESAIYKSILSAPPTANIGHILKLLSRSGVRGKIRFLADFMFPSRAFIARRYNVSKPLLISGYQFARPLLLGAALAKLIFSWSANHIRRHLNHG
;
A
#
# COMPACT_ATOMS: atom_id res chain seq x y z
N MET A 1 5.22 -9.27 26.02
CA MET A 1 4.81 -7.90 25.56
C MET A 1 6.07 -7.15 25.19
N ASN A 2 6.16 -6.61 23.99
CA ASN A 2 7.30 -5.78 23.58
C ASN A 2 7.04 -4.33 24.03
N LEU A 3 7.64 -3.94 25.16
CA LEU A 3 7.42 -2.62 25.77
C LEU A 3 7.84 -1.46 24.87
N THR A 4 8.87 -1.63 24.05
CA THR A 4 9.30 -0.61 23.09
C THR A 4 8.25 -0.37 22.00
N VAL A 5 7.69 -1.45 21.42
CA VAL A 5 6.61 -1.35 20.44
C VAL A 5 5.36 -0.72 21.06
N ALA A 6 4.99 -1.11 22.30
CA ALA A 6 3.87 -0.53 22.99
C ALA A 6 4.05 0.98 23.17
N ALA A 7 5.21 1.43 23.67
CA ALA A 7 5.49 2.86 23.88
C ALA A 7 5.46 3.65 22.55
N GLN A 8 6.05 3.10 21.48
CA GLN A 8 6.01 3.73 20.15
C GLN A 8 4.57 3.85 19.64
N ASN A 9 3.78 2.79 19.76
CA ASN A 9 2.40 2.78 19.29
C ASN A 9 1.50 3.72 20.10
N ILE A 10 1.67 3.82 21.43
CA ILE A 10 0.94 4.79 22.25
C ILE A 10 1.17 6.20 21.73
N VAL A 11 2.43 6.59 21.50
CA VAL A 11 2.76 7.94 21.01
C VAL A 11 2.19 8.18 19.61
N ARG A 12 2.26 7.17 18.71
CA ARG A 12 1.71 7.28 17.34
C ARG A 12 0.19 7.38 17.33
N LEU A 13 -0.48 6.58 18.14
CA LEU A 13 -1.95 6.59 18.22
C LEU A 13 -2.47 7.89 18.89
N ASP A 14 -1.79 8.40 19.92
CA ASP A 14 -2.11 9.70 20.50
C ASP A 14 -1.93 10.83 19.47
N ALA A 15 -0.81 10.85 18.76
CA ALA A 15 -0.56 11.81 17.70
C ALA A 15 -1.60 11.71 16.56
N LEU A 16 -2.01 10.49 16.18
CA LEU A 16 -3.08 10.26 15.21
C LEU A 16 -4.43 10.79 15.75
N GLY A 17 -4.74 10.57 17.01
CA GLY A 17 -5.95 11.11 17.64
C GLY A 17 -6.01 12.65 17.55
N GLN A 18 -4.89 13.34 17.84
CA GLN A 18 -4.78 14.80 17.69
C GLN A 18 -5.01 15.24 16.23
N VAL A 19 -4.45 14.51 15.25
CA VAL A 19 -4.63 14.78 13.83
C VAL A 19 -6.08 14.60 13.42
N VAL A 20 -6.71 13.49 13.78
CA VAL A 20 -8.13 13.21 13.46
C VAL A 20 -9.03 14.29 14.03
N GLU A 21 -8.80 14.72 15.27
CA GLU A 21 -9.60 15.77 15.91
C GLU A 21 -9.40 17.13 15.23
N ALA A 22 -8.17 17.50 14.84
CA ALA A 22 -7.90 18.73 14.10
C ALA A 22 -8.58 18.74 12.72
N LEU A 23 -8.46 17.64 11.99
CA LEU A 23 -9.10 17.48 10.69
C LEU A 23 -10.63 17.52 10.79
N ARG A 24 -11.22 16.89 11.82
CA ARG A 24 -12.66 16.93 12.07
C ARG A 24 -13.15 18.35 12.32
N ARG A 25 -12.40 19.16 13.11
CA ARG A 25 -12.72 20.60 13.33
C ARG A 25 -12.66 21.42 12.06
N ALA A 26 -11.78 21.04 11.13
CA ALA A 26 -11.67 21.65 9.80
C ALA A 26 -12.66 21.08 8.75
N GLY A 27 -13.62 20.25 9.18
CA GLY A 27 -14.63 19.66 8.29
C GLY A 27 -14.12 18.49 7.43
N VAL A 28 -12.94 17.94 7.74
CA VAL A 28 -12.35 16.81 7.02
C VAL A 28 -12.53 15.52 7.81
N SER A 29 -13.07 14.48 7.13
CA SER A 29 -13.25 13.14 7.73
C SER A 29 -12.33 12.14 7.00
N PRO A 30 -11.10 11.90 7.52
CA PRO A 30 -10.21 10.92 6.94
C PRO A 30 -10.66 9.49 7.22
N LEU A 31 -10.28 8.54 6.36
CA LEU A 31 -10.32 7.11 6.67
C LEU A 31 -8.92 6.65 7.07
N ILE A 32 -8.83 5.98 8.21
CA ILE A 32 -7.60 5.32 8.65
C ILE A 32 -7.51 3.98 7.93
N LEU A 33 -6.47 3.77 7.13
CA LEU A 33 -6.43 2.63 6.22
C LEU A 33 -6.13 1.33 6.97
N THR A 34 -4.88 1.02 7.27
CA THR A 34 -4.49 -0.25 7.90
C THR A 34 -3.80 -0.02 9.24
N GLY A 35 -2.67 -0.54 9.47
CA GLY A 35 -1.78 -0.31 10.59
C GLY A 35 -2.45 0.11 11.90
N ALA A 36 -2.70 1.39 12.02
CA ALA A 36 -3.30 1.99 13.22
C ALA A 36 -4.74 1.51 13.48
N ALA A 37 -5.59 1.44 12.44
CA ALA A 37 -6.95 0.92 12.59
C ALA A 37 -6.98 -0.54 13.01
N LEU A 38 -6.11 -1.38 12.44
CA LEU A 38 -6.02 -2.78 12.81
C LEU A 38 -5.52 -2.98 14.23
N ALA A 39 -4.51 -2.21 14.65
CA ALA A 39 -3.97 -2.28 16.00
C ALA A 39 -5.05 -2.04 17.07
N GLU A 40 -6.02 -1.17 16.80
CA GLU A 40 -7.11 -0.82 17.71
C GLU A 40 -8.36 -1.71 17.54
N THR A 41 -8.46 -2.50 16.46
CA THR A 41 -9.68 -3.28 16.19
C THR A 41 -9.46 -4.79 16.31
N VAL A 42 -8.51 -5.35 15.54
CA VAL A 42 -8.35 -6.80 15.42
C VAL A 42 -7.23 -7.38 16.27
N TYR A 43 -6.39 -6.52 16.86
CA TYR A 43 -5.35 -6.93 17.79
C TYR A 43 -5.82 -6.81 19.23
N ALA A 44 -5.56 -7.84 20.04
CA ALA A 44 -5.88 -7.83 21.47
C ALA A 44 -5.03 -6.83 22.27
N ASN A 45 -3.89 -6.43 21.73
CA ASN A 45 -2.96 -5.49 22.35
C ASN A 45 -2.14 -4.77 21.26
N ILE A 46 -2.05 -3.46 21.37
CA ILE A 46 -1.33 -2.61 20.41
C ILE A 46 0.17 -2.95 20.30
N SER A 47 0.78 -3.57 21.33
CA SER A 47 2.18 -4.00 21.29
C SER A 47 2.44 -5.18 20.35
N LEU A 48 1.40 -5.84 19.87
CA LEU A 48 1.49 -6.98 18.95
C LEU A 48 1.55 -6.56 17.48
N ARG A 49 1.25 -5.29 17.18
CA ARG A 49 1.26 -4.78 15.81
C ARG A 49 2.22 -3.58 15.68
N PRO A 50 3.54 -3.84 15.37
CA PRO A 50 4.47 -2.73 15.08
C PRO A 50 3.97 -1.90 13.90
N MET A 51 4.07 -0.57 14.03
CA MET A 51 3.77 0.39 12.97
C MET A 51 5.03 1.19 12.65
N ALA A 52 5.30 1.46 11.38
CA ALA A 52 6.35 2.38 10.94
C ALA A 52 5.76 3.76 10.64
N ASP A 53 4.63 3.76 10.01
CA ASP A 53 3.88 4.89 9.45
C ASP A 53 2.38 4.74 9.72
N ILE A 54 1.64 5.76 9.40
CA ILE A 54 0.18 5.81 9.52
C ILE A 54 -0.39 6.31 8.19
N ASP A 55 -1.19 5.46 7.55
CA ASP A 55 -1.86 5.76 6.29
C ASP A 55 -3.23 6.36 6.51
N LEU A 56 -3.47 7.54 5.93
CA LEU A 56 -4.76 8.23 5.93
C LEU A 56 -5.26 8.44 4.51
N LEU A 57 -6.51 8.06 4.23
CA LEU A 57 -7.17 8.40 2.98
C LEU A 57 -8.07 9.61 3.21
N ILE A 58 -7.86 10.64 2.40
CA ILE A 58 -8.65 11.87 2.39
C ILE A 58 -9.32 12.09 1.04
N ARG A 59 -10.31 12.96 0.99
CA ARG A 59 -10.85 13.45 -0.27
C ARG A 59 -9.86 14.39 -0.93
N LYS A 60 -9.78 14.36 -2.26
CA LYS A 60 -8.82 15.15 -3.04
C LYS A 60 -8.97 16.65 -2.81
N GLU A 61 -10.20 17.12 -2.69
CA GLU A 61 -10.54 18.53 -2.41
C GLU A 61 -10.08 19.00 -1.03
N SER A 62 -9.78 18.09 -0.12
CA SER A 62 -9.33 18.42 1.25
C SER A 62 -7.81 18.55 1.38
N ILE A 63 -7.03 18.36 0.31
CA ILE A 63 -5.56 18.29 0.37
C ILE A 63 -4.95 19.53 1.04
N GLU A 64 -5.35 20.73 0.62
CA GLU A 64 -4.77 21.98 1.17
C GLU A 64 -5.16 22.16 2.64
N THR A 65 -6.42 21.92 3.00
CA THR A 65 -6.88 21.96 4.41
C THR A 65 -6.10 20.99 5.29
N VAL A 66 -5.82 19.79 4.78
CA VAL A 66 -5.02 18.78 5.50
C VAL A 66 -3.58 19.24 5.68
N LYS A 67 -2.96 19.83 4.66
CA LYS A 67 -1.60 20.39 4.77
C LYS A 67 -1.51 21.48 5.83
N ASP A 68 -2.47 22.40 5.86
CA ASP A 68 -2.51 23.50 6.82
C ASP A 68 -2.70 22.96 8.25
N CYS A 69 -3.63 22.03 8.43
CA CYS A 69 -3.85 21.38 9.73
C CYS A 69 -2.60 20.64 10.23
N LEU A 70 -1.95 19.85 9.38
CA LEU A 70 -0.76 19.09 9.78
C LEU A 70 0.42 20.02 10.07
N THR A 71 0.60 21.07 9.29
CA THR A 71 1.64 22.09 9.53
C THR A 71 1.41 22.79 10.86
N SER A 72 0.17 23.17 11.18
CA SER A 72 -0.17 23.81 12.46
C SER A 72 0.06 22.89 13.68
N LEU A 73 -0.02 21.57 13.48
CA LEU A 73 0.29 20.55 14.49
C LEU A 73 1.80 20.27 14.59
N GLY A 74 2.63 20.96 13.83
CA GLY A 74 4.10 20.81 13.83
C GLY A 74 4.62 19.65 13.01
N TYR A 75 3.85 19.15 12.05
CA TYR A 75 4.35 18.22 11.03
C TYR A 75 5.00 18.97 9.89
N SER A 76 6.07 18.43 9.34
CA SER A 76 6.74 18.91 8.14
C SER A 76 6.49 17.97 6.97
N LEU A 77 6.17 18.50 5.80
CA LEU A 77 6.06 17.72 4.57
C LEU A 77 7.44 17.19 4.19
N GLN A 78 7.56 15.87 4.05
CA GLN A 78 8.78 15.19 3.65
C GLN A 78 8.70 14.78 2.18
N GLY A 79 9.81 15.01 1.46
CA GLY A 79 9.90 14.60 0.07
C GLY A 79 9.08 15.45 -0.90
N ASN A 80 9.18 15.11 -2.17
CA ASN A 80 8.62 15.88 -3.26
C ASN A 80 7.54 15.11 -4.05
N GLU A 81 7.29 13.85 -3.73
CA GLU A 81 6.45 12.95 -4.55
C GLU A 81 5.17 12.56 -3.86
N ASP A 82 5.25 12.21 -2.58
CA ASP A 82 4.13 11.76 -1.76
C ASP A 82 3.76 12.81 -0.71
N LEU A 83 2.51 12.80 -0.28
CA LEU A 83 2.06 13.66 0.82
C LEU A 83 2.42 12.99 2.16
N THR A 84 3.71 12.75 2.37
CA THR A 84 4.24 12.20 3.62
C THR A 84 4.59 13.34 4.56
N PHE A 85 3.99 13.34 5.74
CA PHE A 85 4.25 14.30 6.79
C PHE A 85 4.98 13.65 7.96
N TYR A 86 5.94 14.35 8.51
CA TYR A 86 6.80 13.85 9.56
C TYR A 86 6.84 14.80 10.75
N LYS A 87 6.74 14.26 11.95
CA LYS A 87 6.93 14.99 13.20
C LYS A 87 8.03 14.35 14.02
N ASN A 88 9.08 15.12 14.26
CA ASN A 88 10.24 14.68 15.05
C ASN A 88 9.99 14.89 16.53
N ILE A 89 9.54 13.85 17.20
CA ILE A 89 9.36 13.77 18.64
C ILE A 89 10.07 12.53 19.18
N ARG A 90 10.01 12.25 20.48
CA ARG A 90 10.74 11.12 21.11
C ARG A 90 10.61 9.80 20.35
N PHE A 91 9.42 9.51 19.82
CA PHE A 91 9.16 8.45 18.85
C PHE A 91 8.57 9.10 17.60
N PRO A 92 9.35 9.21 16.53
CA PRO A 92 8.92 9.92 15.35
C PRO A 92 7.62 9.37 14.75
N VAL A 93 6.79 10.29 14.23
CA VAL A 93 5.52 9.97 13.59
C VAL A 93 5.58 10.34 12.12
N SER A 94 5.36 9.36 11.27
CA SER A 94 5.16 9.52 9.82
C SER A 94 3.70 9.32 9.49
N LEU A 95 3.13 10.24 8.71
CA LEU A 95 1.77 10.18 8.19
C LEU A 95 1.83 10.18 6.67
N ASP A 96 1.29 9.14 6.04
CA ASP A 96 1.17 9.04 4.61
C ASP A 96 -0.26 9.37 4.19
N ILE A 97 -0.43 10.50 3.50
CA ILE A 97 -1.73 11.03 3.11
C ILE A 97 -2.05 10.60 1.69
N HIS A 98 -3.05 9.75 1.56
CA HIS A 98 -3.56 9.27 0.29
C HIS A 98 -4.85 10.02 -0.07
N TYR A 99 -5.00 10.38 -1.35
CA TYR A 99 -6.24 10.93 -1.91
C TYR A 99 -6.83 10.02 -3.00
N GLY A 100 -6.36 8.78 -3.04
CA GLY A 100 -6.82 7.71 -3.90
C GLY A 100 -6.20 6.39 -3.52
N ILE A 101 -6.80 5.31 -3.97
CA ILE A 101 -6.25 3.97 -3.86
C ILE A 101 -5.82 3.54 -5.28
N TRP A 102 -4.57 3.22 -5.47
CA TRP A 102 -3.92 3.04 -6.77
C TRP A 102 -4.57 1.99 -7.69
N TYR A 103 -5.35 1.06 -7.16
CA TYR A 103 -6.09 0.06 -7.95
C TYR A 103 -7.57 0.41 -8.12
N MET A 104 -8.10 1.36 -7.36
CA MET A 104 -9.52 1.67 -7.32
C MET A 104 -9.83 2.87 -8.23
N PRO A 105 -10.87 2.78 -9.08
CA PRO A 105 -11.34 3.94 -9.83
C PRO A 105 -11.83 5.06 -8.90
N GLU A 106 -11.62 6.31 -9.28
CA GLU A 106 -12.04 7.47 -8.47
C GLU A 106 -13.53 7.45 -8.14
N ALA A 107 -14.38 7.03 -9.10
CA ALA A 107 -15.82 6.89 -8.88
C ALA A 107 -16.19 5.86 -7.81
N ALA A 108 -15.32 4.88 -7.54
CA ALA A 108 -15.55 3.87 -6.51
C ALA A 108 -15.08 4.32 -5.11
N LEU A 109 -14.27 5.37 -5.02
CA LEU A 109 -13.72 5.84 -3.74
C LEU A 109 -14.82 6.32 -2.79
N GLN A 110 -15.87 6.98 -3.29
CA GLN A 110 -16.98 7.49 -2.46
C GLN A 110 -17.60 6.38 -1.61
N HIS A 111 -17.75 5.18 -2.19
CA HIS A 111 -18.29 4.01 -1.48
C HIS A 111 -17.51 3.66 -0.20
N LEU A 112 -16.21 3.95 -0.14
CA LEU A 112 -15.41 3.69 1.05
C LEU A 112 -15.86 4.52 2.25
N TRP A 113 -16.21 5.81 2.02
CA TRP A 113 -16.76 6.66 3.09
C TRP A 113 -18.16 6.23 3.49
N ASP A 114 -19.03 5.93 2.53
CA ASP A 114 -20.43 5.55 2.77
C ASP A 114 -20.51 4.25 3.60
N ALA A 115 -19.66 3.27 3.26
CA ALA A 115 -19.59 1.97 3.93
C ALA A 115 -18.54 1.89 5.05
N SER A 116 -17.84 3.01 5.35
CA SER A 116 -16.79 3.04 6.36
C SER A 116 -17.33 2.66 7.75
N ARG A 117 -16.45 2.10 8.59
CA ARG A 117 -16.82 1.65 9.94
C ARG A 117 -16.21 2.56 11.01
N PRO A 118 -16.89 2.71 12.16
CA PRO A 118 -16.31 3.42 13.28
C PRO A 118 -15.10 2.68 13.85
N VAL A 119 -14.12 3.44 14.34
CA VAL A 119 -12.97 2.98 15.11
C VAL A 119 -12.65 4.02 16.17
N SER A 120 -12.15 3.58 17.32
CA SER A 120 -11.61 4.47 18.35
C SER A 120 -10.10 4.50 18.25
N ILE A 121 -9.51 5.67 18.11
CA ILE A 121 -8.05 5.86 18.08
C ILE A 121 -7.66 6.69 19.30
N ALA A 122 -6.96 6.09 20.24
CA ALA A 122 -6.63 6.74 21.52
C ALA A 122 -7.84 7.43 22.19
N GLY A 123 -9.01 6.80 22.11
CA GLY A 123 -10.27 7.36 22.64
C GLY A 123 -11.00 8.34 21.72
N ILE A 124 -10.42 8.76 20.61
CA ILE A 124 -11.04 9.65 19.62
C ILE A 124 -11.82 8.85 18.57
N SER A 125 -13.06 9.25 18.33
CA SER A 125 -13.89 8.63 17.29
C SER A 125 -13.35 8.94 15.90
N ALA A 126 -13.11 7.90 15.12
CA ALA A 126 -12.60 7.96 13.76
C ALA A 126 -13.32 6.93 12.87
N ARG A 127 -12.93 6.85 11.61
CA ARG A 127 -13.49 5.90 10.64
C ARG A 127 -12.39 5.14 9.92
N THR A 128 -12.69 3.89 9.56
CA THR A 128 -11.79 3.00 8.82
C THR A 128 -12.52 2.28 7.69
N LEU A 129 -11.78 1.56 6.86
CA LEU A 129 -12.33 0.78 5.75
C LEU A 129 -13.36 -0.26 6.21
N PRO A 130 -14.35 -0.61 5.38
CA PRO A 130 -15.17 -1.82 5.55
C PRO A 130 -14.27 -3.06 5.65
N ALA A 131 -14.72 -4.13 6.31
CA ALA A 131 -13.90 -5.32 6.55
C ALA A 131 -13.38 -5.98 5.27
N ASP A 132 -14.23 -6.09 4.23
CA ASP A 132 -13.88 -6.61 2.93
C ASP A 132 -12.82 -5.75 2.23
N GLU A 133 -12.96 -4.43 2.24
CA GLU A 133 -11.97 -3.51 1.66
C GLU A 133 -10.68 -3.47 2.47
N ALA A 134 -10.74 -3.55 3.80
CA ALA A 134 -9.55 -3.63 4.64
C ALA A 134 -8.74 -4.90 4.32
N LEU A 135 -9.39 -6.05 4.09
CA LEU A 135 -8.72 -7.27 3.68
C LEU A 135 -8.07 -7.12 2.29
N ILE A 136 -8.83 -6.61 1.30
CA ILE A 136 -8.33 -6.41 -0.06
C ILE A 136 -7.14 -5.44 -0.07
N TYR A 137 -7.27 -4.29 0.63
CA TYR A 137 -6.22 -3.29 0.72
C TYR A 137 -4.97 -3.86 1.38
N THR A 138 -5.10 -4.52 2.54
CA THR A 138 -3.97 -5.13 3.26
C THR A 138 -3.24 -6.15 2.38
N ALA A 139 -3.99 -7.02 1.70
CA ALA A 139 -3.44 -8.04 0.81
C ALA A 139 -2.71 -7.42 -0.39
N ALA A 140 -3.35 -6.47 -1.07
CA ALA A 140 -2.78 -5.81 -2.24
C ALA A 140 -1.56 -4.95 -1.88
N HIS A 141 -1.65 -4.18 -0.79
CA HIS A 141 -0.58 -3.30 -0.33
C HIS A 141 0.70 -4.08 0.02
N ALA A 142 0.57 -5.20 0.74
CA ALA A 142 1.71 -6.03 1.08
C ALA A 142 2.45 -6.56 -0.15
N VAL A 143 1.72 -7.06 -1.15
CA VAL A 143 2.33 -7.69 -2.33
C VAL A 143 2.75 -6.65 -3.36
N VAL A 144 1.88 -5.70 -3.70
CA VAL A 144 2.10 -4.80 -4.83
C VAL A 144 2.94 -3.58 -4.42
N HIS A 145 2.77 -3.08 -3.20
CA HIS A 145 3.52 -1.92 -2.72
C HIS A 145 4.87 -2.31 -2.13
N HIS A 146 4.89 -3.32 -1.25
CA HIS A 146 6.12 -3.76 -0.58
C HIS A 146 6.86 -4.89 -1.31
N GLY A 147 6.20 -5.61 -2.22
CA GLY A 147 6.81 -6.72 -2.97
C GLY A 147 7.27 -7.88 -2.08
N ALA A 148 6.62 -8.09 -0.93
CA ALA A 148 7.04 -9.10 0.03
C ALA A 148 5.85 -9.71 0.80
N PHE A 149 6.05 -10.94 1.28
CA PHE A 149 5.19 -11.56 2.28
C PHE A 149 5.66 -11.19 3.69
N ALA A 150 5.53 -9.92 4.06
CA ALA A 150 5.92 -9.47 5.40
C ALA A 150 5.14 -10.27 6.47
N PRO A 151 5.82 -10.74 7.54
CA PRO A 151 5.15 -11.47 8.63
C PRO A 151 3.99 -10.68 9.25
N THR A 152 4.12 -9.36 9.35
CA THR A 152 3.07 -8.45 9.83
C THR A 152 1.85 -8.46 8.92
N ALA A 153 2.03 -8.46 7.58
CA ALA A 153 0.92 -8.51 6.64
C ALA A 153 0.17 -9.86 6.69
N LEU A 154 0.89 -10.97 6.82
CA LEU A 154 0.26 -12.28 7.00
C LEU A 154 -0.52 -12.36 8.31
N GLU A 155 -0.01 -11.74 9.38
CA GLU A 155 -0.69 -11.66 10.66
C GLU A 155 -1.92 -10.75 10.58
N ASP A 156 -1.80 -9.58 9.94
CA ASP A 156 -2.94 -8.67 9.72
C ASP A 156 -4.08 -9.37 8.97
N ILE A 157 -3.77 -10.08 7.88
CA ILE A 157 -4.76 -10.85 7.10
C ILE A 157 -5.41 -11.94 7.97
N ASN A 158 -4.61 -12.70 8.72
CA ASN A 158 -5.13 -13.73 9.60
C ASN A 158 -6.09 -13.16 10.64
N ARG A 159 -5.74 -12.02 11.26
CA ARG A 159 -6.58 -11.36 12.28
C ARG A 159 -7.85 -10.77 11.68
N ILE A 160 -7.76 -10.11 10.52
CA ILE A 160 -8.94 -9.62 9.80
C ILE A 160 -9.90 -10.79 9.50
N CYS A 161 -9.40 -11.88 8.92
CA CYS A 161 -10.23 -13.04 8.59
C CYS A 161 -10.88 -13.67 9.83
N ARG A 162 -10.13 -13.85 10.94
CA ARG A 162 -10.69 -14.44 12.17
C ARG A 162 -11.68 -13.51 12.85
N PHE A 163 -11.36 -12.23 12.98
CA PHE A 163 -12.19 -11.26 13.70
C PHE A 163 -13.50 -10.98 12.96
N TYR A 164 -13.45 -10.88 11.63
CA TYR A 164 -14.61 -10.57 10.79
C TYR A 164 -15.23 -11.81 10.13
N GLN A 165 -14.78 -13.01 10.47
CA GLN A 165 -15.26 -14.26 9.87
C GLN A 165 -16.79 -14.34 9.68
N PRO A 166 -17.63 -13.94 10.66
CA PRO A 166 -19.08 -14.00 10.52
C PRO A 166 -19.66 -12.98 9.50
N THR A 167 -18.92 -11.94 9.17
CA THR A 167 -19.40 -10.80 8.37
C THR A 167 -18.68 -10.62 7.04
N LEU A 168 -17.61 -11.39 6.77
CA LEU A 168 -16.89 -11.35 5.49
C LEU A 168 -17.73 -12.07 4.42
N ASP A 169 -18.09 -11.33 3.39
CA ASP A 169 -18.73 -11.85 2.19
C ASP A 169 -17.62 -12.19 1.16
N TRP A 170 -17.27 -13.47 1.10
CA TRP A 170 -16.20 -13.94 0.20
C TRP A 170 -16.56 -13.83 -1.27
N ASP A 171 -17.83 -13.96 -1.66
CA ASP A 171 -18.25 -13.77 -3.05
C ASP A 171 -18.07 -12.33 -3.48
N LYS A 172 -18.45 -11.40 -2.61
CA LYS A 172 -18.23 -9.96 -2.81
C LYS A 172 -16.74 -9.63 -2.85
N ILE A 173 -15.91 -10.21 -1.96
CA ILE A 173 -14.46 -10.03 -1.96
C ILE A 173 -13.85 -10.51 -3.28
N VAL A 174 -14.16 -11.74 -3.70
CA VAL A 174 -13.69 -12.32 -4.97
C VAL A 174 -14.08 -11.47 -6.16
N LYS A 175 -15.35 -11.00 -6.20
CA LYS A 175 -15.84 -10.11 -7.26
C LYS A 175 -15.02 -8.81 -7.32
N LYS A 176 -14.86 -8.12 -6.20
CA LYS A 176 -14.08 -6.86 -6.13
C LYS A 176 -12.63 -7.06 -6.50
N VAL A 177 -11.98 -8.11 -6.01
CA VAL A 177 -10.59 -8.44 -6.33
C VAL A 177 -10.40 -8.60 -7.85
N LYS A 178 -11.36 -9.24 -8.54
CA LYS A 178 -11.34 -9.39 -10.01
C LYS A 178 -11.60 -8.06 -10.72
N GLU A 179 -12.57 -7.28 -10.27
CA GLU A 179 -12.88 -5.94 -10.80
C GLU A 179 -11.68 -5.00 -10.69
N TYR A 180 -10.92 -5.07 -9.59
CA TYR A 180 -9.72 -4.28 -9.37
C TYR A 180 -8.47 -4.86 -10.04
N ASN A 181 -8.59 -5.97 -10.76
CA ASN A 181 -7.46 -6.68 -11.39
C ASN A 181 -6.35 -7.09 -10.40
N LEU A 182 -6.76 -7.52 -9.22
CA LEU A 182 -5.87 -7.90 -8.12
C LEU A 182 -5.85 -9.42 -7.86
N ASN A 183 -6.53 -10.22 -8.69
CA ASN A 183 -6.67 -11.66 -8.44
C ASN A 183 -5.33 -12.38 -8.27
N VAL A 184 -4.32 -12.07 -9.08
CA VAL A 184 -3.00 -12.72 -8.97
C VAL A 184 -2.29 -12.35 -7.67
N PRO A 185 -2.01 -11.07 -7.34
CA PRO A 185 -1.32 -10.72 -6.10
C PRO A 185 -2.10 -11.12 -4.85
N VAL A 186 -3.42 -10.94 -4.82
CA VAL A 186 -4.25 -11.31 -3.67
C VAL A 186 -4.29 -12.82 -3.50
N TRP A 187 -4.41 -13.60 -4.58
CA TRP A 187 -4.32 -15.06 -4.51
C TRP A 187 -3.02 -15.54 -3.86
N HIS A 188 -1.88 -14.97 -4.25
CA HIS A 188 -0.58 -15.35 -3.69
C HIS A 188 -0.52 -15.15 -2.18
N ILE A 189 -0.91 -13.98 -1.70
CA ILE A 189 -0.79 -13.68 -0.27
C ILE A 189 -1.85 -14.39 0.57
N LEU A 190 -3.08 -14.53 0.09
CA LEU A 190 -4.12 -15.28 0.79
C LEU A 190 -3.76 -16.77 0.89
N THR A 191 -3.23 -17.36 -0.20
CA THR A 191 -2.71 -18.72 -0.17
C THR A 191 -1.58 -18.86 0.86
N LYS A 192 -0.64 -17.91 0.89
CA LYS A 192 0.44 -17.90 1.86
C LYS A 192 -0.05 -17.75 3.30
N ALA A 193 -1.04 -16.87 3.54
CA ALA A 193 -1.64 -16.68 4.85
C ALA A 193 -2.36 -17.96 5.34
N LYS A 194 -3.13 -18.61 4.47
CA LYS A 194 -3.80 -19.88 4.79
C LYS A 194 -2.79 -20.95 5.18
N LEU A 195 -1.73 -21.13 4.38
CA LEU A 195 -0.72 -22.16 4.64
C LEU A 195 0.16 -21.87 5.87
N ALA A 196 0.51 -20.60 6.11
CA ALA A 196 1.46 -20.24 7.17
C ALA A 196 0.81 -19.99 8.53
N LYS A 197 -0.48 -19.64 8.56
CA LYS A 197 -1.21 -19.19 9.74
C LYS A 197 -2.52 -19.94 9.98
N ASP A 198 -2.83 -20.93 9.17
CA ASP A 198 -4.14 -21.59 9.20
C ASP A 198 -5.30 -20.57 9.20
N THR A 199 -5.17 -19.56 8.32
CA THR A 199 -6.15 -18.48 8.20
C THR A 199 -7.47 -19.03 7.64
N PRO A 200 -8.64 -18.70 8.21
CA PRO A 200 -9.93 -19.23 7.80
C PRO A 200 -10.40 -18.60 6.47
N ILE A 201 -9.74 -18.98 5.39
CA ILE A 201 -10.06 -18.56 4.02
C ILE A 201 -10.71 -19.74 3.30
N PRO A 202 -11.93 -19.62 2.75
CA PRO A 202 -12.59 -20.69 2.01
C PRO A 202 -11.78 -21.13 0.78
N ASP A 203 -11.75 -22.43 0.53
CA ASP A 203 -11.06 -22.98 -0.65
C ASP A 203 -11.69 -22.49 -1.95
N ASP A 204 -13.02 -22.36 -2.00
CA ASP A 204 -13.75 -21.85 -3.16
C ASP A 204 -13.33 -20.41 -3.51
N ALA A 205 -13.11 -19.56 -2.51
CA ALA A 205 -12.60 -18.21 -2.73
C ALA A 205 -11.20 -18.24 -3.34
N LEU A 206 -10.27 -19.06 -2.80
CA LEU A 206 -8.94 -19.23 -3.36
C LEU A 206 -8.95 -19.81 -4.77
N ASN A 207 -9.79 -20.83 -5.00
CA ASN A 207 -9.95 -21.45 -6.33
C ASN A 207 -10.48 -20.44 -7.36
N SER A 208 -11.42 -19.59 -6.95
CA SER A 208 -12.01 -18.53 -7.79
C SER A 208 -11.01 -17.43 -8.17
N LEU A 209 -10.00 -17.19 -7.33
CA LEU A 209 -8.93 -16.21 -7.57
C LEU A 209 -7.72 -16.82 -8.27
N ARG A 210 -7.63 -18.14 -8.40
CA ARG A 210 -6.48 -18.84 -8.95
C ARG A 210 -6.18 -18.38 -10.37
N PRO A 211 -4.91 -18.07 -10.71
CA PRO A 211 -4.51 -17.71 -12.05
C PRO A 211 -4.86 -18.77 -13.09
N SER A 212 -5.78 -18.48 -14.01
CA SER A 212 -6.33 -19.45 -14.96
C SER A 212 -5.91 -19.17 -16.42
N SER A 213 -5.92 -17.90 -16.84
CA SER A 213 -5.49 -17.53 -18.20
C SER A 213 -3.96 -17.58 -18.37
N LEU A 214 -3.50 -17.70 -19.60
CA LEU A 214 -2.06 -17.68 -19.90
C LEU A 214 -1.39 -16.41 -19.34
N GLY A 215 -2.00 -15.22 -19.54
CA GLY A 215 -1.48 -13.96 -19.03
C GLY A 215 -1.35 -13.94 -17.50
N GLN A 216 -2.37 -14.44 -16.79
CA GLN A 216 -2.34 -14.55 -15.33
C GLN A 216 -1.30 -15.56 -14.82
N ARG A 217 -1.06 -16.66 -15.56
CA ARG A 217 -0.01 -17.64 -15.21
C ARG A 217 1.38 -17.05 -15.38
N VAL A 218 1.60 -16.29 -16.44
CA VAL A 218 2.87 -15.56 -16.65
C VAL A 218 3.04 -14.50 -15.54
N GLU A 219 2.02 -13.71 -15.27
CA GLU A 219 2.03 -12.73 -14.17
C GLU A 219 2.32 -13.41 -12.82
N SER A 220 1.66 -14.53 -12.53
CA SER A 220 1.88 -15.32 -11.32
C SER A 220 3.32 -15.84 -11.20
N ALA A 221 3.93 -16.27 -12.29
CA ALA A 221 5.33 -16.69 -12.30
C ALA A 221 6.27 -15.53 -11.98
N ILE A 222 5.98 -14.32 -12.50
CA ILE A 222 6.73 -13.09 -12.17
C ILE A 222 6.57 -12.74 -10.69
N TYR A 223 5.34 -12.72 -10.16
CA TYR A 223 5.10 -12.49 -8.73
C TYR A 223 5.85 -13.51 -7.87
N LYS A 224 5.77 -14.80 -8.19
CA LYS A 224 6.47 -15.87 -7.47
C LYS A 224 7.98 -15.63 -7.45
N SER A 225 8.57 -15.26 -8.58
CA SER A 225 10.01 -14.96 -8.67
C SER A 225 10.40 -13.77 -7.80
N ILE A 226 9.63 -12.69 -7.86
CA ILE A 226 9.86 -11.46 -7.08
C ILE A 226 9.71 -11.73 -5.58
N LEU A 227 8.62 -12.38 -5.17
CA LEU A 227 8.31 -12.61 -3.76
C LEU A 227 9.24 -13.66 -3.10
N SER A 228 9.98 -14.43 -3.91
CA SER A 228 11.01 -15.37 -3.45
C SER A 228 12.40 -14.75 -3.38
N ALA A 229 12.58 -13.56 -3.93
CA ALA A 229 13.86 -12.83 -3.90
C ALA A 229 13.96 -11.93 -2.66
N PRO A 230 15.18 -11.57 -2.22
CA PRO A 230 15.34 -10.54 -1.19
C PRO A 230 14.70 -9.23 -1.64
N PRO A 231 14.08 -8.45 -0.74
CA PRO A 231 13.46 -7.17 -1.08
C PRO A 231 14.48 -6.24 -1.75
N THR A 232 14.16 -5.74 -2.94
CA THR A 232 15.00 -4.75 -3.65
C THR A 232 14.18 -3.48 -3.92
N ALA A 233 14.80 -2.32 -3.80
CA ALA A 233 14.17 -1.00 -3.70
C ALA A 233 13.28 -0.55 -4.87
N ASN A 234 13.22 -1.26 -6.01
CA ASN A 234 12.48 -0.80 -7.19
C ASN A 234 11.39 -1.77 -7.71
N ILE A 235 11.11 -2.82 -6.95
CA ILE A 235 10.17 -3.88 -7.37
C ILE A 235 8.71 -3.38 -7.37
N GLY A 236 8.34 -2.49 -6.47
CA GLY A 236 6.97 -1.98 -6.34
C GLY A 236 6.41 -1.36 -7.63
N HIS A 237 7.22 -0.68 -8.42
CA HIS A 237 6.77 -0.11 -9.70
C HIS A 237 6.43 -1.19 -10.74
N ILE A 238 7.20 -2.28 -10.79
CA ILE A 238 6.93 -3.42 -11.68
C ILE A 238 5.64 -4.10 -11.27
N LEU A 239 5.44 -4.31 -9.99
CA LEU A 239 4.24 -4.95 -9.44
C LEU A 239 2.99 -4.07 -9.64
N LYS A 240 3.12 -2.75 -9.46
CA LYS A 240 2.06 -1.77 -9.78
C LYS A 240 1.72 -1.76 -11.28
N LEU A 241 2.71 -1.91 -12.17
CA LEU A 241 2.47 -2.04 -13.61
C LEU A 241 1.69 -3.32 -13.94
N LEU A 242 2.10 -4.45 -13.37
CA LEU A 242 1.45 -5.74 -13.60
C LEU A 242 -0.03 -5.71 -13.16
N SER A 243 -0.32 -5.11 -12.02
CA SER A 243 -1.68 -5.01 -11.45
C SER A 243 -2.60 -4.02 -12.19
N ARG A 244 -2.10 -3.22 -13.16
CA ARG A 244 -2.97 -2.34 -13.96
C ARG A 244 -3.83 -3.14 -14.93
N SER A 245 -5.14 -2.79 -14.98
CA SER A 245 -6.09 -3.44 -15.87
C SER A 245 -5.85 -3.05 -17.33
N GLY A 246 -5.86 -4.06 -18.20
CA GLY A 246 -5.78 -3.93 -19.66
C GLY A 246 -4.47 -3.32 -20.18
N VAL A 247 -4.25 -3.48 -21.48
CA VAL A 247 -3.05 -2.95 -22.16
C VAL A 247 -2.98 -1.42 -22.09
N ARG A 248 -4.12 -0.75 -22.23
CA ARG A 248 -4.20 0.73 -22.15
C ARG A 248 -3.78 1.26 -20.78
N GLY A 249 -4.22 0.60 -19.69
CA GLY A 249 -3.83 0.98 -18.32
C GLY A 249 -2.33 0.78 -18.07
N LYS A 250 -1.76 -0.30 -18.59
CA LYS A 250 -0.32 -0.58 -18.51
C LYS A 250 0.51 0.43 -19.32
N ILE A 251 0.07 0.74 -20.56
CA ILE A 251 0.72 1.76 -21.40
C ILE A 251 0.65 3.14 -20.74
N ARG A 252 -0.50 3.53 -20.22
CA ARG A 252 -0.66 4.82 -19.51
C ARG A 252 0.26 4.90 -18.29
N PHE A 253 0.29 3.85 -17.47
CA PHE A 253 1.19 3.81 -16.32
C PHE A 253 2.67 3.92 -16.74
N LEU A 254 3.08 3.22 -17.79
CA LEU A 254 4.44 3.33 -18.34
C LEU A 254 4.73 4.73 -18.87
N ALA A 255 3.77 5.35 -19.58
CA ALA A 255 3.92 6.70 -20.08
C ALA A 255 4.06 7.71 -18.93
N ASP A 256 3.20 7.64 -17.91
CA ASP A 256 3.26 8.50 -16.72
C ASP A 256 4.55 8.28 -15.92
N PHE A 257 5.02 7.04 -15.85
CA PHE A 257 6.27 6.68 -15.17
C PHE A 257 7.50 7.17 -15.93
N MET A 258 7.50 7.05 -17.27
CA MET A 258 8.61 7.47 -18.13
C MET A 258 8.63 8.99 -18.37
N PHE A 259 7.44 9.60 -18.52
CA PHE A 259 7.26 11.02 -18.82
C PHE A 259 6.36 11.70 -17.78
N PRO A 260 6.81 11.80 -16.52
CA PRO A 260 6.03 12.43 -15.47
C PRO A 260 5.85 13.93 -15.71
N SER A 261 4.95 14.57 -14.96
CA SER A 261 4.68 16.00 -15.08
C SER A 261 5.94 16.85 -14.83
N ARG A 262 5.96 18.05 -15.40
CA ARG A 262 7.04 19.03 -15.16
C ARG A 262 7.21 19.35 -13.67
N ALA A 263 6.08 19.44 -12.95
CA ALA A 263 6.08 19.67 -11.50
C ALA A 263 6.75 18.52 -10.73
N PHE A 264 6.51 17.28 -11.15
CA PHE A 264 7.20 16.11 -10.60
C PHE A 264 8.71 16.19 -10.82
N ILE A 265 9.15 16.45 -12.08
CA ILE A 265 10.59 16.55 -12.40
C ILE A 265 11.23 17.68 -11.61
N ALA A 266 10.61 18.87 -11.57
CA ALA A 266 11.12 20.02 -10.83
C ALA A 266 11.37 19.68 -9.36
N ARG A 267 10.42 19.03 -8.72
CA ARG A 267 10.50 18.62 -7.31
C ARG A 267 11.49 17.49 -7.11
N ARG A 268 11.43 16.42 -7.92
CA ARG A 268 12.26 15.21 -7.77
C ARG A 268 13.75 15.49 -7.89
N TYR A 269 14.13 16.37 -8.83
CA TYR A 269 15.52 16.67 -9.14
C TYR A 269 15.96 18.04 -8.60
N ASN A 270 15.09 18.71 -7.83
CA ASN A 270 15.30 20.04 -7.25
C ASN A 270 15.76 21.07 -8.31
N VAL A 271 15.06 21.11 -9.44
CA VAL A 271 15.37 22.00 -10.57
C VAL A 271 14.20 22.93 -10.87
N SER A 272 14.52 24.23 -11.02
CA SER A 272 13.52 25.28 -11.32
C SER A 272 13.56 25.78 -12.77
N LYS A 273 14.72 25.62 -13.46
CA LYS A 273 14.89 26.11 -14.82
C LYS A 273 14.14 25.25 -15.84
N PRO A 274 13.25 25.81 -16.68
CA PRO A 274 12.44 25.05 -17.64
C PRO A 274 13.24 24.14 -18.57
N LEU A 275 14.44 24.59 -18.99
CA LEU A 275 15.31 23.84 -19.86
C LEU A 275 15.86 22.56 -19.20
N LEU A 276 16.23 22.66 -17.91
CA LEU A 276 16.69 21.50 -17.12
C LEU A 276 15.53 20.51 -16.88
N ILE A 277 14.34 21.02 -16.58
CA ILE A 277 13.15 20.18 -16.40
C ILE A 277 12.88 19.35 -17.68
N SER A 278 12.93 20.01 -18.85
CA SER A 278 12.77 19.33 -20.14
C SER A 278 13.92 18.34 -20.39
N GLY A 279 15.16 18.72 -20.10
CA GLY A 279 16.31 17.82 -20.22
C GLY A 279 16.14 16.52 -19.40
N TYR A 280 15.71 16.65 -18.15
CA TYR A 280 15.41 15.47 -17.29
C TYR A 280 14.23 14.65 -17.80
N GLN A 281 13.19 15.28 -18.36
CA GLN A 281 12.07 14.53 -18.95
C GLN A 281 12.53 13.64 -20.10
N PHE A 282 13.42 14.12 -20.97
CA PHE A 282 13.96 13.33 -22.09
C PHE A 282 15.02 12.32 -21.65
N ALA A 283 15.86 12.66 -20.68
CA ALA A 283 16.88 11.75 -20.18
C ALA A 283 16.31 10.58 -19.33
N ARG A 284 15.19 10.80 -18.63
CA ARG A 284 14.59 9.82 -17.73
C ARG A 284 14.28 8.46 -18.37
N PRO A 285 13.66 8.35 -19.55
CA PRO A 285 13.46 7.05 -20.20
C PRO A 285 14.76 6.27 -20.45
N LEU A 286 15.83 6.97 -20.82
CA LEU A 286 17.15 6.35 -21.04
C LEU A 286 17.75 5.86 -19.71
N LEU A 287 17.66 6.67 -18.66
CA LEU A 287 18.13 6.30 -17.32
C LEU A 287 17.36 5.11 -16.73
N LEU A 288 16.05 5.09 -16.92
CA LEU A 288 15.20 3.98 -16.49
C LEU A 288 15.45 2.72 -17.31
N GLY A 289 15.65 2.85 -18.61
CA GLY A 289 16.03 1.74 -19.51
C GLY A 289 17.35 1.12 -19.10
N ALA A 290 18.37 1.93 -18.82
CA ALA A 290 19.67 1.46 -18.33
C ALA A 290 19.56 0.77 -16.95
N ALA A 291 18.75 1.32 -16.04
CA ALA A 291 18.51 0.71 -14.74
C ALA A 291 17.79 -0.64 -14.87
N LEU A 292 16.79 -0.74 -15.74
CA LEU A 292 16.07 -1.98 -16.03
C LEU A 292 17.00 -3.04 -16.64
N ALA A 293 17.82 -2.66 -17.63
CA ALA A 293 18.79 -3.55 -18.25
C ALA A 293 19.79 -4.11 -17.21
N LYS A 294 20.29 -3.24 -16.31
CA LYS A 294 21.15 -3.65 -15.19
C LYS A 294 20.46 -4.64 -14.26
N LEU A 295 19.18 -4.42 -13.97
CA LEU A 295 18.38 -5.29 -13.11
C LEU A 295 18.17 -6.68 -13.74
N ILE A 296 17.83 -6.71 -15.03
CA ILE A 296 17.68 -7.96 -15.81
C ILE A 296 19.00 -8.72 -15.85
N PHE A 297 20.11 -8.02 -16.11
CA PHE A 297 21.43 -8.65 -16.16
C PHE A 297 21.83 -9.24 -14.80
N SER A 298 21.63 -8.50 -13.71
CA SER A 298 21.93 -8.99 -12.36
C SER A 298 21.05 -10.17 -11.96
N TRP A 299 19.77 -10.16 -12.36
CA TRP A 299 18.84 -11.26 -12.14
C TRP A 299 19.26 -12.52 -12.90
N SER A 300 19.61 -12.38 -14.19
CA SER A 300 20.08 -13.50 -15.04
C SER A 300 21.38 -14.11 -14.50
N ALA A 301 22.33 -13.28 -14.08
CA ALA A 301 23.59 -13.74 -13.49
C ALA A 301 23.39 -14.51 -12.18
N ASN A 302 22.48 -14.04 -11.33
CA ASN A 302 22.14 -14.73 -10.07
C ASN A 302 21.37 -16.03 -10.31
N HIS A 303 20.53 -16.08 -11.34
CA HIS A 303 19.78 -17.29 -11.71
C HIS A 303 20.72 -18.37 -12.23
N ILE A 304 21.67 -18.03 -13.10
CA ILE A 304 22.70 -18.93 -13.64
C ILE A 304 23.59 -19.47 -12.50
N ARG A 305 24.06 -18.60 -11.56
CA ARG A 305 24.86 -19.04 -10.41
C ARG A 305 24.13 -20.04 -9.51
N ARG A 306 22.82 -19.89 -9.30
CA ARG A 306 22.03 -20.85 -8.50
C ARG A 306 21.90 -22.21 -9.17
N HIS A 307 21.82 -22.27 -10.49
CA HIS A 307 21.78 -23.53 -11.22
C HIS A 307 23.14 -24.25 -11.30
N LEU A 308 24.24 -23.49 -11.26
CA LEU A 308 25.59 -24.06 -11.25
C LEU A 308 26.05 -24.57 -9.89
N ASN A 309 25.43 -24.12 -8.78
CA ASN A 309 25.77 -24.56 -7.42
C ASN A 309 24.88 -25.71 -6.89
N HIS A 310 23.95 -26.23 -7.69
CA HIS A 310 23.04 -27.33 -7.35
C HIS A 310 23.11 -28.49 -8.38
N GLY A 311 24.16 -28.51 -9.23
CA GLY A 311 24.49 -29.60 -10.16
C GLY A 311 25.75 -30.37 -9.66
#